data_0259cbf35431968637bddce207f8176e
#
_entry.id   0259cbf35431968637bddce207f8176e
#
_cell.length_a   1.000
_cell.length_b   1.000
_cell.length_c   1.000
_cell.angle_alpha   90.00
_cell.angle_beta   90.00
_cell.angle_gamma   90.00
#
_symmetry.space_group_name_H-M   'P 1'
#
loop_
_entity.id
_entity.type
_entity.pdbx_description
1 polymer ?
#
loop_
_entity_poly.entity_id
_entity_poly.type
_entity_poly.pdbx_seq_one_letter_code
_entity_poly.pdbx_strand_id
1 'polypeptide(L)'
;SEAYRNVAVSGACPMAITDCLNFGSPLDPAVMWQFSEAILGLLDGCRELEVPVTGGNVSLHNRTGDESIRPNPLVGVLGVIDDVHTRIRAGFRHTGDAVLVLGETTCELGGSVWEDVLHDGHLGGMPPMPNLAAEKALATVMAAAAQEGLLSSAHDLSEGGLAQGLVESCLYGDHGVSLTLEGEPTVELFSESPARA
;
A
#
# COMPACT_ATOMS: atom_id res chain seq x y z
N SER A 1 -0.67 5.41 -3.75
CA SER A 1 0.11 5.54 -2.51
C SER A 1 0.76 4.23 -2.11
N GLU A 2 0.05 3.12 -1.99
CA GLU A 2 0.57 1.82 -1.53
C GLU A 2 1.83 1.37 -2.29
N ALA A 3 1.77 1.25 -3.62
CA ALA A 3 2.94 0.86 -4.41
C ALA A 3 4.16 1.80 -4.24
N TYR A 4 3.91 3.08 -3.96
CA TYR A 4 4.95 4.05 -3.60
C TYR A 4 5.58 3.72 -2.25
N ARG A 5 4.76 3.38 -1.25
CA ARG A 5 5.22 2.96 0.08
C ARG A 5 5.99 1.64 0.02
N ASN A 6 5.54 0.65 -0.76
CA ASN A 6 6.23 -0.63 -0.95
C ASN A 6 7.66 -0.45 -1.46
N VAL A 7 7.88 0.49 -2.35
CA VAL A 7 9.22 0.86 -2.81
C VAL A 7 10.01 1.54 -1.68
N ALA A 8 9.39 2.50 -0.98
CA ALA A 8 10.06 3.28 0.06
C ALA A 8 10.54 2.42 1.23
N VAL A 9 9.74 1.46 1.73
CA VAL A 9 10.13 0.60 2.84
C VAL A 9 11.28 -0.35 2.50
N SER A 10 11.57 -0.57 1.22
CA SER A 10 12.76 -1.29 0.79
C SER A 10 14.05 -0.46 0.88
N GLY A 11 13.95 0.83 1.21
CA GLY A 11 15.04 1.79 1.21
C GLY A 11 15.31 2.43 -0.15
N ALA A 12 14.53 2.11 -1.17
CA ALA A 12 14.64 2.69 -2.50
C ALA A 12 13.88 4.02 -2.60
N CYS A 13 14.35 4.93 -3.43
CA CYS A 13 13.63 6.16 -3.77
C CYS A 13 12.64 5.89 -4.90
N PRO A 14 11.32 6.06 -4.71
CA PRO A 14 10.35 5.96 -5.79
C PRO A 14 10.58 7.05 -6.85
N MET A 15 10.69 6.66 -8.13
CA MET A 15 11.13 7.56 -9.21
C MET A 15 10.11 7.71 -10.33
N ALA A 16 9.32 6.68 -10.60
CA ALA A 16 8.40 6.67 -11.73
C ALA A 16 7.31 5.62 -11.53
N ILE A 17 6.19 5.80 -12.22
CA ILE A 17 5.12 4.81 -12.25
C ILE A 17 4.82 4.33 -13.66
N THR A 18 4.27 3.13 -13.73
CA THR A 18 3.55 2.59 -14.89
C THR A 18 2.17 2.13 -14.43
N ASP A 19 1.20 2.13 -15.32
CA ASP A 19 -0.15 1.68 -15.01
C ASP A 19 -0.65 0.60 -15.97
N CYS A 20 -1.69 -0.14 -15.53
CA CYS A 20 -2.43 -1.05 -16.37
C CYS A 20 -3.91 -0.91 -15.99
N LEU A 21 -4.65 -0.17 -16.80
CA LEU A 21 -6.04 0.20 -16.55
C LEU A 21 -6.98 -0.77 -17.24
N ASN A 22 -7.72 -1.56 -16.47
CA ASN A 22 -8.66 -2.54 -17.01
C ASN A 22 -10.09 -2.18 -16.60
N PHE A 23 -10.95 -1.94 -17.59
CA PHE A 23 -12.33 -1.49 -17.39
C PHE A 23 -13.28 -2.21 -18.35
N GLY A 24 -14.57 -2.12 -18.06
CA GLY A 24 -15.63 -2.65 -18.88
C GLY A 24 -15.82 -1.88 -20.19
N SER A 25 -17.03 -1.87 -20.71
CA SER A 25 -17.32 -1.21 -21.98
C SER A 25 -17.30 0.31 -21.88
N PRO A 26 -16.56 1.01 -22.75
CA PRO A 26 -16.59 2.47 -22.81
C PRO A 26 -17.90 3.06 -23.36
N LEU A 27 -18.80 2.21 -23.85
CA LEU A 27 -20.14 2.63 -24.27
C LEU A 27 -21.10 2.75 -23.08
N ASP A 28 -20.71 2.25 -21.91
CA ASP A 28 -21.44 2.41 -20.67
C ASP A 28 -20.99 3.70 -19.95
N PRO A 29 -21.88 4.69 -19.76
CA PRO A 29 -21.52 5.94 -19.09
C PRO A 29 -21.02 5.74 -17.65
N ALA A 30 -21.51 4.73 -16.93
CA ALA A 30 -21.07 4.44 -15.57
C ALA A 30 -19.62 3.92 -15.56
N VAL A 31 -19.25 3.07 -16.50
CA VAL A 31 -17.87 2.59 -16.66
C VAL A 31 -16.95 3.76 -17.03
N MET A 32 -17.38 4.64 -17.92
CA MET A 32 -16.56 5.80 -18.29
C MET A 32 -16.41 6.81 -17.18
N TRP A 33 -17.40 6.96 -16.32
CA TRP A 33 -17.25 7.75 -15.10
C TRP A 33 -16.20 7.14 -14.16
N GLN A 34 -16.28 5.83 -13.89
CA GLN A 34 -15.30 5.12 -13.07
C GLN A 34 -13.88 5.25 -13.62
N PHE A 35 -13.72 5.13 -14.94
CA PHE A 35 -12.44 5.30 -15.62
C PHE A 35 -11.89 6.72 -15.44
N SER A 36 -12.73 7.74 -15.62
CA SER A 36 -12.35 9.14 -15.41
C SER A 36 -11.90 9.40 -13.98
N GLU A 37 -12.67 8.95 -12.99
CA GLU A 37 -12.32 9.13 -11.57
C GLU A 37 -11.02 8.40 -11.20
N ALA A 38 -10.78 7.20 -11.72
CA ALA A 38 -9.53 6.48 -11.50
C ALA A 38 -8.32 7.25 -12.06
N ILE A 39 -8.44 7.85 -13.26
CA ILE A 39 -7.39 8.67 -13.85
C ILE A 39 -7.16 9.94 -13.02
N LEU A 40 -8.21 10.59 -12.55
CA LEU A 40 -8.07 11.78 -11.71
C LEU A 40 -7.35 11.45 -10.40
N GLY A 41 -7.72 10.35 -9.74
CA GLY A 41 -7.03 9.90 -8.53
C GLY A 41 -5.55 9.54 -8.75
N LEU A 42 -5.23 8.89 -9.87
CA LEU A 42 -3.84 8.62 -10.26
C LEU A 42 -3.05 9.91 -10.51
N LEU A 43 -3.67 10.87 -11.19
CA LEU A 43 -3.07 12.17 -11.49
C LEU A 43 -2.75 12.95 -10.22
N ASP A 44 -3.68 12.99 -9.27
CA ASP A 44 -3.49 13.65 -7.98
C ASP A 44 -2.36 12.98 -7.19
N GLY A 45 -2.35 11.64 -7.14
CA GLY A 45 -1.26 10.89 -6.52
C GLY A 45 0.11 11.17 -7.15
N CYS A 46 0.19 11.17 -8.49
CA CYS A 46 1.44 11.45 -9.21
C CYS A 46 1.96 12.87 -8.97
N ARG A 47 1.06 13.85 -8.91
CA ARG A 47 1.42 15.25 -8.68
C ARG A 47 1.92 15.47 -7.26
N GLU A 48 1.21 14.96 -6.28
CA GLU A 48 1.55 15.15 -4.87
C GLU A 48 2.83 14.39 -4.49
N LEU A 49 2.97 13.15 -4.97
CA LEU A 49 4.15 12.33 -4.72
C LEU A 49 5.33 12.66 -5.66
N GLU A 50 5.14 13.56 -6.63
CA GLU A 50 6.16 14.02 -7.59
C GLU A 50 6.78 12.87 -8.41
N VAL A 51 5.97 11.86 -8.75
CA VAL A 51 6.41 10.71 -9.57
C VAL A 51 5.74 10.74 -10.94
N PRO A 52 6.50 10.79 -12.03
CA PRO A 52 5.92 10.82 -13.39
C PRO A 52 5.42 9.44 -13.82
N VAL A 53 4.37 9.46 -14.64
CA VAL A 53 3.95 8.27 -15.40
C VAL A 53 4.86 8.12 -16.61
N THR A 54 5.55 6.97 -16.73
CA THR A 54 6.48 6.69 -17.84
C THR A 54 5.84 5.88 -18.96
N GLY A 55 4.70 5.26 -18.70
CA GLY A 55 3.97 4.48 -19.67
C GLY A 55 2.89 3.66 -19.00
N GLY A 56 2.14 2.94 -19.79
CA GLY A 56 1.08 2.10 -19.27
C GLY A 56 0.27 1.42 -20.37
N ASN A 57 -0.82 0.78 -19.96
CA ASN A 57 -1.75 0.12 -20.84
C ASN A 57 -3.19 0.41 -20.45
N VAL A 58 -4.06 0.55 -21.42
CA VAL A 58 -5.50 0.65 -21.21
C VAL A 58 -6.18 -0.50 -21.95
N SER A 59 -6.95 -1.30 -21.22
CA SER A 59 -7.78 -2.37 -21.76
C SER A 59 -9.24 -2.09 -21.43
N LEU A 60 -10.07 -2.04 -22.45
CA LEU A 60 -11.51 -1.78 -22.36
C LEU A 60 -12.30 -2.98 -22.86
N HIS A 61 -13.63 -2.95 -22.66
CA HIS A 61 -14.54 -4.05 -23.03
C HIS A 61 -14.28 -5.36 -22.28
N ASN A 62 -13.60 -5.31 -21.12
CA ASN A 62 -13.35 -6.50 -20.32
C ASN A 62 -14.63 -6.97 -19.64
N ARG A 63 -14.97 -8.25 -19.83
CA ARG A 63 -16.18 -8.87 -19.27
C ARG A 63 -16.02 -10.37 -19.10
N THR A 64 -16.82 -10.92 -18.21
CA THR A 64 -17.01 -12.37 -18.06
C THR A 64 -18.47 -12.68 -18.39
N GLY A 65 -18.70 -13.38 -19.50
CA GLY A 65 -20.06 -13.52 -20.05
C GLY A 65 -20.66 -12.16 -20.44
N ASP A 66 -21.77 -11.79 -19.82
CA ASP A 66 -22.47 -10.52 -20.04
C ASP A 66 -22.16 -9.46 -18.97
N GLU A 67 -21.37 -9.81 -17.94
CA GLU A 67 -21.02 -8.90 -16.86
C GLU A 67 -19.67 -8.21 -17.12
N SER A 68 -19.65 -6.88 -17.02
CA SER A 68 -18.41 -6.10 -17.01
C SER A 68 -17.57 -6.45 -15.77
N ILE A 69 -16.24 -6.48 -15.93
CA ILE A 69 -15.36 -6.56 -14.78
C ILE A 69 -15.52 -5.33 -13.87
N ARG A 70 -15.18 -5.47 -12.61
CA ARG A 70 -15.01 -4.32 -11.72
C ARG A 70 -13.85 -3.45 -12.22
N PRO A 71 -13.86 -2.13 -11.95
CA PRO A 71 -12.73 -1.25 -12.23
C PRO A 71 -11.46 -1.81 -11.62
N ASN A 72 -10.42 -2.00 -12.42
CA ASN A 72 -9.17 -2.60 -11.97
C ASN A 72 -7.96 -1.81 -12.48
N PRO A 73 -7.65 -0.65 -11.86
CA PRO A 73 -6.43 0.09 -12.10
C PRO A 73 -5.27 -0.55 -11.32
N LEU A 74 -4.28 -1.07 -12.03
CA LEU A 74 -3.03 -1.57 -11.46
C LEU A 74 -1.96 -0.50 -11.60
N VAL A 75 -1.13 -0.33 -10.58
CA VAL A 75 -0.03 0.63 -10.57
C VAL A 75 1.26 -0.08 -10.18
N GLY A 76 2.29 0.05 -11.02
CA GLY A 76 3.65 -0.33 -10.70
C GLY A 76 4.50 0.90 -10.40
N VAL A 77 5.31 0.86 -9.35
CA VAL A 77 6.26 1.92 -9.01
C VAL A 77 7.68 1.41 -9.18
N LEU A 78 8.49 2.16 -9.91
CA LEU A 78 9.92 1.92 -10.05
C LEU A 78 10.66 2.77 -9.01
N GLY A 79 11.50 2.11 -8.21
CA GLY A 79 12.43 2.79 -7.31
C GLY A 79 13.88 2.52 -7.66
N VAL A 80 14.74 3.40 -7.21
CA VAL A 80 16.19 3.30 -7.36
C VAL A 80 16.86 3.34 -5.99
N ILE A 81 17.82 2.48 -5.79
CA ILE A 81 18.69 2.47 -4.62
C ILE A 81 20.14 2.58 -5.11
N ASP A 82 20.89 3.54 -4.57
CA ASP A 82 22.26 3.83 -5.03
C ASP A 82 23.23 2.71 -4.65
N ASP A 83 23.08 2.17 -3.46
CA ASP A 83 23.85 1.02 -2.97
C ASP A 83 22.90 -0.11 -2.53
N VAL A 84 22.91 -1.20 -3.26
CA VAL A 84 22.09 -2.38 -2.95
C VAL A 84 22.36 -2.96 -1.56
N HIS A 85 23.50 -2.66 -0.95
CA HIS A 85 23.82 -3.12 0.41
C HIS A 85 23.03 -2.37 1.48
N THR A 86 22.50 -1.19 1.19
CA THR A 86 21.63 -0.42 2.12
C THR A 86 20.15 -0.82 2.02
N ARG A 87 19.80 -1.79 1.16
CA ARG A 87 18.41 -2.24 1.04
C ARG A 87 17.88 -2.80 2.35
N ILE A 88 16.65 -2.49 2.67
CA ILE A 88 15.93 -3.03 3.82
C ILE A 88 15.13 -4.27 3.36
N ARG A 89 15.03 -5.27 4.22
CA ARG A 89 14.24 -6.49 3.98
C ARG A 89 12.99 -6.48 4.86
N ALA A 90 11.94 -7.16 4.42
CA ALA A 90 10.66 -7.20 5.13
C ALA A 90 10.69 -8.09 6.41
N GLY A 91 11.49 -9.16 6.45
CA GLY A 91 11.49 -10.11 7.57
C GLY A 91 12.31 -9.65 8.77
N PHE A 92 11.82 -9.94 9.98
CA PHE A 92 12.56 -9.71 11.24
C PHE A 92 13.90 -10.42 11.24
N ARG A 93 14.94 -9.80 11.83
CA ARG A 93 16.31 -10.29 11.68
C ARG A 93 16.98 -10.71 12.98
N HIS A 94 16.69 -10.07 14.10
CA HIS A 94 17.36 -10.33 15.33
C HIS A 94 16.40 -10.41 16.52
N THR A 95 16.60 -11.38 17.37
CA THR A 95 15.86 -11.45 18.63
C THR A 95 16.23 -10.29 19.53
N GLY A 96 15.23 -9.58 20.03
CA GLY A 96 15.40 -8.42 20.89
C GLY A 96 15.34 -7.07 20.17
N ASP A 97 15.22 -7.06 18.84
CA ASP A 97 14.94 -5.83 18.11
C ASP A 97 13.59 -5.24 18.55
N ALA A 98 13.52 -3.92 18.65
CA ALA A 98 12.29 -3.20 18.90
C ALA A 98 11.48 -3.08 17.59
N VAL A 99 10.17 -3.31 17.67
CA VAL A 99 9.25 -3.06 16.56
C VAL A 99 8.62 -1.69 16.75
N LEU A 100 8.72 -0.85 15.73
CA LEU A 100 8.15 0.49 15.71
C LEU A 100 7.09 0.55 14.61
N VAL A 101 5.95 1.15 14.89
CA VAL A 101 4.95 1.49 13.88
C VAL A 101 5.11 2.98 13.57
N LEU A 102 5.43 3.29 12.32
CA LEU A 102 5.48 4.66 11.80
C LEU A 102 4.14 5.01 11.16
N GLY A 103 3.70 6.24 11.35
CA GLY A 103 2.41 6.73 10.87
C GLY A 103 1.30 6.66 11.92
N GLU A 104 0.12 7.14 11.56
CA GLU A 104 -1.03 7.24 12.45
C GLU A 104 -2.04 6.12 12.16
N THR A 105 -2.49 5.43 13.19
CA THR A 105 -3.57 4.46 13.08
C THR A 105 -4.91 5.15 13.35
N THR A 106 -5.79 5.14 12.38
CA THR A 106 -7.16 5.63 12.46
C THR A 106 -8.15 4.47 12.31
N CYS A 107 -9.43 4.67 12.59
CA CYS A 107 -10.44 3.61 12.47
C CYS A 107 -10.91 3.48 11.02
N GLU A 108 -10.11 2.80 10.19
CA GLU A 108 -10.39 2.56 8.77
C GLU A 108 -10.51 1.07 8.49
N LEU A 109 -11.68 0.53 8.81
CA LEU A 109 -12.03 -0.88 8.64
C LEU A 109 -12.97 -1.11 7.44
N GLY A 110 -13.58 -0.06 6.89
CA GLY A 110 -14.48 -0.14 5.74
C GLY A 110 -13.74 -0.46 4.45
N GLY A 111 -14.29 -1.36 3.63
CA GLY A 111 -13.66 -1.81 2.37
C GLY A 111 -12.36 -2.59 2.55
N SER A 112 -12.02 -2.99 3.77
CA SER A 112 -10.79 -3.68 4.16
C SER A 112 -10.92 -5.20 4.08
N VAL A 113 -9.79 -5.90 4.17
CA VAL A 113 -9.76 -7.37 4.32
C VAL A 113 -10.49 -7.81 5.59
N TRP A 114 -10.41 -7.02 6.67
CA TRP A 114 -11.19 -7.29 7.89
C TRP A 114 -12.69 -7.39 7.62
N GLU A 115 -13.23 -6.43 6.89
CA GLU A 115 -14.66 -6.41 6.54
C GLU A 115 -15.02 -7.55 5.59
N ASP A 116 -14.19 -7.81 4.58
CA ASP A 116 -14.38 -8.89 3.62
C ASP A 116 -14.50 -10.26 4.32
N VAL A 117 -13.60 -10.53 5.24
CA VAL A 117 -13.56 -11.79 6.00
C VAL A 117 -14.76 -11.95 6.95
N LEU A 118 -15.17 -10.86 7.63
CA LEU A 118 -16.26 -10.92 8.61
C LEU A 118 -17.66 -10.92 7.98
N HIS A 119 -17.77 -10.42 6.77
CA HIS A 119 -19.06 -10.26 6.07
C HIS A 119 -19.19 -11.10 4.80
N ASP A 120 -18.46 -12.22 4.71
CA ASP A 120 -18.55 -13.19 3.61
C ASP A 120 -18.42 -12.55 2.21
N GLY A 121 -17.47 -11.63 2.04
CA GLY A 121 -17.22 -10.95 0.78
C GLY A 121 -18.08 -9.71 0.52
N HIS A 122 -18.85 -9.27 1.49
CA HIS A 122 -19.64 -8.04 1.39
C HIS A 122 -18.83 -6.87 1.93
N LEU A 123 -18.30 -6.07 1.01
CA LEU A 123 -17.58 -4.84 1.35
C LEU A 123 -18.56 -3.69 1.52
N GLY A 124 -18.42 -2.92 2.59
CA GLY A 124 -19.20 -1.72 2.87
C GLY A 124 -18.34 -0.59 3.42
N GLY A 125 -19.00 0.46 3.89
CA GLY A 125 -18.29 1.61 4.46
C GLY A 125 -17.52 2.44 3.43
N MET A 126 -16.60 3.25 3.93
CA MET A 126 -15.68 4.05 3.13
C MET A 126 -14.31 3.35 3.09
N PRO A 127 -13.68 3.24 1.91
CA PRO A 127 -12.32 2.74 1.84
C PRO A 127 -11.36 3.71 2.54
N PRO A 128 -10.17 3.22 2.97
CA PRO A 128 -9.17 4.07 3.59
C PRO A 128 -8.81 5.27 2.71
N MET A 129 -8.75 6.45 3.33
CA MET A 129 -8.47 7.70 2.62
C MET A 129 -6.96 7.94 2.51
N PRO A 130 -6.39 8.04 1.30
CA PRO A 130 -4.96 8.25 1.13
C PRO A 130 -4.52 9.58 1.74
N ASN A 131 -3.43 9.55 2.51
CA ASN A 131 -2.75 10.73 3.03
C ASN A 131 -1.41 10.88 2.30
N LEU A 132 -1.44 11.51 1.13
CA LEU A 132 -0.28 11.60 0.23
C LEU A 132 0.90 12.38 0.85
N ALA A 133 0.62 13.38 1.66
CA ALA A 133 1.66 14.12 2.37
C ALA A 133 2.37 13.24 3.41
N ALA A 134 1.64 12.42 4.15
CA ALA A 134 2.21 11.46 5.09
C ALA A 134 2.99 10.34 4.36
N GLU A 135 2.50 9.85 3.22
CA GLU A 135 3.24 8.89 2.38
C GLU A 135 4.61 9.44 1.95
N LYS A 136 4.65 10.70 1.50
CA LYS A 136 5.88 11.37 1.10
C LYS A 136 6.84 11.54 2.27
N ALA A 137 6.33 11.92 3.44
CA ALA A 137 7.12 12.06 4.66
C ALA A 137 7.68 10.70 5.11
N LEU A 138 6.85 9.64 5.11
CA LEU A 138 7.28 8.29 5.43
C LEU A 138 8.40 7.82 4.50
N ALA A 139 8.25 8.00 3.19
CA ALA A 139 9.28 7.62 2.23
C ALA A 139 10.61 8.34 2.48
N THR A 140 10.56 9.62 2.83
CA THR A 140 11.76 10.40 3.19
C THR A 140 12.46 9.83 4.42
N VAL A 141 11.70 9.49 5.46
CA VAL A 141 12.23 8.87 6.69
C VAL A 141 12.84 7.51 6.39
N MET A 142 12.15 6.68 5.60
CA MET A 142 12.63 5.33 5.25
C MET A 142 13.93 5.38 4.45
N ALA A 143 14.04 6.28 3.47
CA ALA A 143 15.26 6.46 2.68
C ALA A 143 16.45 6.90 3.56
N ALA A 144 16.24 7.86 4.46
CA ALA A 144 17.28 8.31 5.38
C ALA A 144 17.71 7.19 6.34
N ALA A 145 16.76 6.48 6.94
CA ALA A 145 17.03 5.39 7.86
C ALA A 145 17.77 4.22 7.19
N ALA A 146 17.47 3.94 5.91
CA ALA A 146 18.20 2.97 5.11
C ALA A 146 19.66 3.38 4.87
N GLN A 147 19.89 4.62 4.46
CA GLN A 147 21.22 5.14 4.20
C GLN A 147 22.11 5.16 5.45
N GLU A 148 21.52 5.44 6.61
CA GLU A 148 22.21 5.46 7.90
C GLU A 148 22.32 4.08 8.56
N GLY A 149 21.70 3.04 7.96
CA GLY A 149 21.74 1.67 8.49
C GLY A 149 21.02 1.51 9.84
N LEU A 150 19.98 2.30 10.09
CA LEU A 150 19.25 2.33 11.37
C LEU A 150 18.24 1.20 11.51
N LEU A 151 17.80 0.58 10.40
CA LEU A 151 16.76 -0.42 10.38
C LEU A 151 17.33 -1.80 10.03
N SER A 152 16.98 -2.81 10.83
CA SER A 152 17.27 -4.21 10.53
C SER A 152 16.26 -4.80 9.53
N SER A 153 15.02 -4.35 9.58
CA SER A 153 13.93 -4.70 8.65
C SER A 153 12.88 -3.61 8.60
N ALA A 154 12.03 -3.63 7.60
CA ALA A 154 10.83 -2.81 7.51
C ALA A 154 9.79 -3.47 6.61
N HIS A 155 8.52 -3.24 6.90
CA HIS A 155 7.38 -3.72 6.15
C HIS A 155 6.34 -2.60 6.04
N ASP A 156 5.68 -2.45 4.89
CA ASP A 156 4.54 -1.56 4.77
C ASP A 156 3.31 -2.17 5.45
N LEU A 157 2.40 -1.32 5.90
CA LEU A 157 1.12 -1.76 6.42
C LEU A 157 0.04 -1.39 5.39
N SER A 158 -0.54 -2.41 4.79
CA SER A 158 -1.56 -2.31 3.72
C SER A 158 -2.74 -3.23 4.04
N GLU A 159 -3.07 -4.15 3.16
CA GLU A 159 -4.14 -5.14 3.35
C GLU A 159 -3.95 -5.94 4.65
N GLY A 160 -5.01 -6.04 5.45
CA GLY A 160 -4.98 -6.73 6.74
C GLY A 160 -4.26 -5.99 7.87
N GLY A 161 -3.77 -4.78 7.62
CA GLY A 161 -3.20 -3.87 8.60
C GLY A 161 -1.94 -4.38 9.30
N LEU A 162 -1.75 -3.97 10.56
CA LEU A 162 -0.58 -4.34 11.38
C LEU A 162 -0.49 -5.86 11.60
N ALA A 163 -1.63 -6.54 11.78
CA ALA A 163 -1.64 -7.97 12.01
C ALA A 163 -1.00 -8.75 10.86
N GLN A 164 -1.36 -8.41 9.62
CA GLN A 164 -0.80 -9.05 8.43
C GLN A 164 0.68 -8.72 8.27
N GLY A 165 1.08 -7.46 8.39
CA GLY A 165 2.48 -7.07 8.29
C GLY A 165 3.38 -7.76 9.32
N LEU A 166 2.90 -7.95 10.56
CA LEU A 166 3.62 -8.71 11.59
C LEU A 166 3.75 -10.19 11.24
N VAL A 167 2.67 -10.82 10.74
CA VAL A 167 2.70 -12.23 10.32
C VAL A 167 3.71 -12.42 9.18
N GLU A 168 3.69 -11.57 8.17
CA GLU A 168 4.61 -11.65 7.04
C GLU A 168 6.06 -11.40 7.47
N SER A 169 6.29 -10.42 8.33
CA SER A 169 7.63 -10.16 8.88
C SER A 169 8.17 -11.34 9.70
N CYS A 170 7.31 -12.03 10.45
CA CYS A 170 7.68 -13.26 11.15
C CYS A 170 8.04 -14.39 10.16
N LEU A 171 7.20 -14.61 9.14
CA LEU A 171 7.40 -15.67 8.14
C LEU A 171 8.67 -15.44 7.30
N TYR A 172 8.91 -14.21 6.89
CA TYR A 172 10.09 -13.88 6.08
C TYR A 172 11.40 -13.88 6.89
N GLY A 173 11.32 -13.66 8.19
CA GLY A 173 12.46 -13.55 9.07
C GLY A 173 12.76 -14.79 9.90
N ASP A 174 11.86 -15.76 9.96
CA ASP A 174 11.92 -16.93 10.85
C ASP A 174 12.04 -16.53 12.34
N HIS A 175 11.38 -15.45 12.74
CA HIS A 175 11.31 -14.92 14.09
C HIS A 175 9.87 -14.69 14.52
N GLY A 176 9.58 -14.84 15.80
CA GLY A 176 8.30 -14.44 16.38
C GLY A 176 8.30 -13.00 16.85
N VAL A 177 7.12 -12.49 17.17
CA VAL A 177 6.91 -11.16 17.75
C VAL A 177 6.04 -11.25 18.99
N SER A 178 6.30 -10.40 19.96
CA SER A 178 5.46 -10.19 21.13
C SER A 178 5.16 -8.69 21.22
N LEU A 179 3.86 -8.34 21.27
CA LEU A 179 3.44 -6.95 21.34
C LEU A 179 2.42 -6.75 22.46
N THR A 180 2.29 -5.53 22.91
CA THR A 180 1.24 -5.08 23.81
C THR A 180 0.48 -3.95 23.11
N LEU A 181 -0.84 -4.09 23.02
CA LEU A 181 -1.70 -3.07 22.44
C LEU A 181 -2.21 -2.15 23.55
N GLU A 182 -2.24 -0.85 23.30
CA GLU A 182 -2.68 0.15 24.27
C GLU A 182 -4.11 0.67 23.99
N GLY A 183 -4.57 0.58 22.73
CA GLY A 183 -5.88 1.03 22.27
C GLY A 183 -6.88 -0.09 22.04
N GLU A 184 -7.82 0.13 21.12
CA GLU A 184 -8.81 -0.88 20.72
C GLU A 184 -8.13 -1.90 19.80
N PRO A 185 -8.07 -3.19 20.21
CA PRO A 185 -7.26 -4.18 19.50
C PRO A 185 -7.64 -4.39 18.03
N THR A 186 -8.92 -4.33 17.70
CA THR A 186 -9.40 -4.51 16.32
C THR A 186 -8.87 -3.39 15.42
N VAL A 187 -8.94 -2.14 15.91
CA VAL A 187 -8.45 -0.97 15.16
C VAL A 187 -6.92 -1.02 15.03
N GLU A 188 -6.21 -1.28 16.12
CA GLU A 188 -4.75 -1.32 16.09
C GLU A 188 -4.20 -2.39 15.16
N LEU A 189 -4.82 -3.57 15.16
CA LEU A 189 -4.33 -4.72 14.39
C LEU A 189 -4.80 -4.70 12.93
N PHE A 190 -6.05 -4.35 12.67
CA PHE A 190 -6.67 -4.62 11.37
C PHE A 190 -7.07 -3.36 10.59
N SER A 191 -6.92 -2.17 11.16
CA SER A 191 -7.13 -0.96 10.36
C SER A 191 -6.13 -0.91 9.20
N GLU A 192 -6.62 -0.55 8.02
CA GLU A 192 -5.80 -0.35 6.80
C GLU A 192 -5.46 1.13 6.57
N SER A 193 -5.28 1.89 7.65
CA SER A 193 -4.87 3.30 7.57
C SER A 193 -3.62 3.44 6.70
N PRO A 194 -3.61 4.36 5.72
CA PRO A 194 -2.48 4.54 4.81
C PRO A 194 -1.27 5.20 5.49
N ALA A 195 -0.15 5.28 4.76
CA ALA A 195 1.10 5.90 5.22
C ALA A 195 1.65 5.32 6.52
N ARG A 196 1.57 3.99 6.68
CA ARG A 196 2.14 3.27 7.82
C ARG A 196 3.16 2.21 7.38
N ALA A 197 4.18 2.03 8.20
CA ALA A 197 5.18 0.99 8.05
C ALA A 197 5.69 0.51 9.42
#